data_a0ee6a5f3266b5715d71166ebaad437f
#
_entry.id   a0ee6a5f3266b5715d71166ebaad437f
#
_cell.length_a   1.000
_cell.length_b   1.000
_cell.length_c   1.000
_cell.angle_alpha   90.00
_cell.angle_beta   90.00
_cell.angle_gamma   90.00
#
_symmetry.space_group_name_H-M   'P 1'
#
loop_
_entity.id
_entity.type
_entity.pdbx_description
1 polymer ?
#
loop_
_entity_poly.entity_id
_entity_poly.type
_entity_poly.pdbx_seq_one_letter_code
_entity_poly.pdbx_strand_id
1 'polypeptide(L)'
;CETPREEVYTRLLPLCQGERYLDLGAYDGDTVAEFLHFCPNPEQMVALEPDPKNFRKLSQYADTLSAPLVSLQAGIWQQDGTLSFDGRAGRNSALSPSGRLQVPVRSVDSLAAEYGSFTLIKMDVEGVEREALLGARETLAAGARLAVSAYHRTGDFFTLPLLLHDLAPDYQIRLRHHPYIPAWETNLYATSGR
;
A
#
# COMPACT_ATOMS: atom_id res chain seq x y z
N CYS A 1 -12.87 3.98 19.85
CA CYS A 1 -11.74 3.19 20.42
C CYS A 1 -10.57 3.33 19.48
N GLU A 2 -9.48 3.87 19.98
CA GLU A 2 -8.22 3.96 19.26
C GLU A 2 -7.51 2.59 19.33
N THR A 3 -6.84 2.22 18.24
CA THR A 3 -6.07 0.98 18.15
C THR A 3 -4.58 1.33 18.13
N PRO A 4 -3.76 0.84 19.07
CA PRO A 4 -2.31 1.05 19.03
C PRO A 4 -1.70 0.51 17.74
N ARG A 5 -0.68 1.18 17.20
CA ARG A 5 0.00 0.75 15.96
C ARG A 5 0.64 -0.63 16.08
N GLU A 6 1.12 -1.00 17.26
CA GLU A 6 1.72 -2.30 17.53
C GLU A 6 0.74 -3.47 17.31
N GLU A 7 -0.58 -3.21 17.43
CA GLU A 7 -1.61 -4.22 17.15
C GLU A 7 -1.76 -4.55 15.66
N VAL A 8 -1.26 -3.70 14.77
CA VAL A 8 -1.36 -3.95 13.32
C VAL A 8 -0.70 -5.27 12.97
N TYR A 9 0.56 -5.43 13.29
CA TYR A 9 1.36 -6.60 12.90
C TYR A 9 1.27 -7.78 13.85
N THR A 10 0.69 -7.59 15.04
CA THR A 10 0.55 -8.66 16.03
C THR A 10 -0.85 -9.27 16.08
N ARG A 11 -1.89 -8.49 15.75
CA ARG A 11 -3.29 -8.90 15.91
C ARG A 11 -4.14 -8.71 14.67
N LEU A 12 -4.00 -7.60 13.94
CA LEU A 12 -4.84 -7.31 12.77
C LEU A 12 -4.32 -8.02 11.53
N LEU A 13 -3.02 -7.98 11.31
CA LEU A 13 -2.30 -8.60 10.20
C LEU A 13 -1.11 -9.41 10.74
N PRO A 14 -1.36 -10.53 11.47
CA PRO A 14 -0.28 -11.31 12.06
C PRO A 14 0.75 -11.70 11.02
N LEU A 15 2.02 -11.38 11.30
CA LEU A 15 3.12 -11.68 10.39
C LEU A 15 3.45 -13.18 10.39
N CYS A 16 3.89 -13.71 9.26
CA CYS A 16 4.32 -15.09 9.09
C CYS A 16 5.79 -15.17 8.64
N GLN A 17 6.36 -16.37 8.61
CA GLN A 17 7.66 -16.57 8.00
C GLN A 17 7.57 -16.39 6.47
N GLY A 18 8.62 -15.80 5.87
CA GLY A 18 8.66 -15.60 4.44
C GLY A 18 7.76 -14.46 3.96
N GLU A 19 7.61 -13.39 4.75
CA GLU A 19 6.83 -12.23 4.35
C GLU A 19 7.35 -11.62 3.06
N ARG A 20 6.43 -11.42 2.13
CA ARG A 20 6.64 -10.73 0.86
C ARG A 20 5.77 -9.49 0.86
N TYR A 21 6.40 -8.35 1.13
CA TYR A 21 5.72 -7.10 1.42
C TYR A 21 5.68 -6.18 0.19
N LEU A 22 4.51 -5.62 -0.08
CA LEU A 22 4.31 -4.57 -1.09
C LEU A 22 3.86 -3.29 -0.41
N ASP A 23 4.64 -2.22 -0.57
CA ASP A 23 4.35 -0.88 -0.07
C ASP A 23 3.96 0.06 -1.22
N LEU A 24 2.71 0.43 -1.28
CA LEU A 24 2.17 1.35 -2.27
C LEU A 24 2.00 2.74 -1.65
N GLY A 25 2.76 3.71 -2.17
CA GLY A 25 2.92 5.03 -1.59
C GLY A 25 3.93 5.01 -0.43
N ALA A 26 5.15 4.58 -0.72
CA ALA A 26 6.19 4.36 0.29
C ALA A 26 6.90 5.63 0.76
N TYR A 27 6.58 6.79 0.17
CA TYR A 27 7.13 8.11 0.50
C TYR A 27 8.66 8.11 0.55
N ASP A 28 9.27 8.22 1.73
CA ASP A 28 10.72 8.17 1.92
C ASP A 28 11.21 6.87 2.59
N GLY A 29 10.32 5.87 2.73
CA GLY A 29 10.61 4.56 3.30
C GLY A 29 10.24 4.41 4.78
N ASP A 30 9.51 5.37 5.36
CA ASP A 30 9.10 5.34 6.77
C ASP A 30 8.24 4.10 7.09
N THR A 31 7.32 3.73 6.21
CA THR A 31 6.48 2.53 6.37
C THR A 31 7.25 1.23 6.13
N VAL A 32 8.25 1.23 5.26
CA VAL A 32 9.19 0.10 5.13
C VAL A 32 10.01 -0.07 6.42
N ALA A 33 10.47 1.04 7.02
CA ALA A 33 11.18 0.99 8.30
C ALA A 33 10.31 0.48 9.44
N GLU A 34 9.05 0.91 9.51
CA GLU A 34 8.07 0.40 10.46
C GLU A 34 7.84 -1.11 10.27
N PHE A 35 7.62 -1.56 9.05
CA PHE A 35 7.45 -2.99 8.75
C PHE A 35 8.68 -3.81 9.18
N LEU A 36 9.89 -3.36 8.86
CA LEU A 36 11.13 -4.04 9.24
C LEU A 36 11.36 -4.12 10.75
N HIS A 37 10.81 -3.18 11.52
CA HIS A 37 10.84 -3.28 12.99
C HIS A 37 10.12 -4.53 13.51
N PHE A 38 9.01 -4.93 12.86
CA PHE A 38 8.23 -6.12 13.24
C PHE A 38 8.62 -7.37 12.45
N CYS A 39 9.17 -7.22 11.25
CA CYS A 39 9.62 -8.29 10.37
C CYS A 39 11.05 -8.02 9.88
N PRO A 40 12.09 -8.27 10.69
CA PRO A 40 13.46 -7.91 10.34
C PRO A 40 14.08 -8.72 9.19
N ASN A 41 13.49 -9.87 8.86
CA ASN A 41 13.98 -10.76 7.81
C ASN A 41 12.86 -11.15 6.83
N PRO A 42 12.29 -10.20 6.07
CA PRO A 42 11.31 -10.53 5.04
C PRO A 42 11.99 -11.28 3.88
N GLU A 43 11.22 -12.09 3.17
CA GLU A 43 11.72 -12.77 1.96
C GLU A 43 11.94 -11.76 0.83
N GLN A 44 11.03 -10.79 0.70
CA GLN A 44 11.12 -9.74 -0.30
C GLN A 44 10.30 -8.52 0.10
N MET A 45 10.75 -7.34 -0.33
CA MET A 45 9.98 -6.11 -0.28
C MET A 45 9.99 -5.41 -1.63
N VAL A 46 8.84 -4.87 -2.04
CA VAL A 46 8.70 -3.99 -3.21
C VAL A 46 8.01 -2.73 -2.75
N ALA A 47 8.56 -1.56 -3.07
CA ALA A 47 8.02 -0.27 -2.65
C ALA A 47 7.86 0.68 -3.85
N LEU A 48 6.68 1.27 -4.00
CA LEU A 48 6.36 2.21 -5.07
C LEU A 48 6.20 3.62 -4.51
N GLU A 49 6.83 4.58 -5.19
CA GLU A 49 6.68 6.01 -4.92
C GLU A 49 6.70 6.79 -6.24
N PRO A 50 5.62 7.47 -6.64
CA PRO A 50 5.57 8.19 -7.91
C PRO A 50 6.31 9.54 -7.91
N ASP A 51 6.39 10.25 -6.75
CA ASP A 51 7.06 11.55 -6.69
C ASP A 51 8.59 11.40 -6.80
N PRO A 52 9.26 12.08 -7.76
CA PRO A 52 10.69 11.90 -7.96
C PRO A 52 11.57 12.31 -6.78
N LYS A 53 11.09 13.25 -5.93
CA LYS A 53 11.86 13.72 -4.77
C LYS A 53 11.75 12.71 -3.62
N ASN A 54 10.56 12.20 -3.40
CA ASN A 54 10.32 11.17 -2.39
C ASN A 54 10.99 9.86 -2.81
N PHE A 55 10.82 9.45 -4.07
CA PHE A 55 11.50 8.26 -4.61
C PHE A 55 13.01 8.30 -4.43
N ARG A 56 13.65 9.48 -4.63
CA ARG A 56 15.09 9.61 -4.39
C ARG A 56 15.47 9.29 -2.94
N LYS A 57 14.65 9.72 -1.96
CA LYS A 57 14.89 9.40 -0.55
C LYS A 57 14.65 7.91 -0.27
N LEU A 58 13.56 7.35 -0.81
CA LEU A 58 13.27 5.93 -0.73
C LEU A 58 14.42 5.08 -1.30
N SER A 59 14.94 5.44 -2.47
CA SER A 59 16.08 4.75 -3.09
C SER A 59 17.34 4.84 -2.23
N GLN A 60 17.65 6.03 -1.69
CA GLN A 60 18.77 6.20 -0.76
C GLN A 60 18.59 5.37 0.52
N TYR A 61 17.38 5.30 1.05
CA TYR A 61 17.08 4.45 2.20
C TYR A 61 17.25 2.96 1.85
N ALA A 62 16.76 2.52 0.69
CA ALA A 62 16.91 1.15 0.21
C ALA A 62 18.38 0.73 0.14
N ASP A 63 19.27 1.62 -0.31
CA ASP A 63 20.73 1.36 -0.39
C ASP A 63 21.37 1.13 1.00
N THR A 64 20.73 1.55 2.08
CA THR A 64 21.22 1.33 3.46
C THR A 64 20.79 0.00 4.06
N LEU A 65 19.81 -0.66 3.45
CA LEU A 65 19.22 -1.89 3.98
C LEU A 65 20.03 -3.12 3.59
N SER A 66 20.15 -4.05 4.53
CA SER A 66 20.61 -5.41 4.24
C SER A 66 19.48 -6.35 3.78
N ALA A 67 18.23 -5.97 4.04
CA ALA A 67 17.04 -6.71 3.60
C ALA A 67 16.72 -6.42 2.12
N PRO A 68 16.19 -7.38 1.35
CA PRO A 68 15.93 -7.22 -0.09
C PRO A 68 14.74 -6.27 -0.35
N LEU A 69 15.02 -5.03 -0.72
CA LEU A 69 14.03 -4.03 -1.12
C LEU A 69 14.23 -3.62 -2.59
N VAL A 70 13.19 -3.80 -3.40
CA VAL A 70 13.09 -3.22 -4.74
C VAL A 70 12.29 -1.93 -4.66
N SER A 71 12.89 -0.80 -4.98
CA SER A 71 12.21 0.50 -5.05
C SER A 71 11.88 0.87 -6.50
N LEU A 72 10.64 1.28 -6.77
CA LEU A 72 10.14 1.62 -8.10
C LEU A 72 9.59 3.04 -8.14
N GLN A 73 10.04 3.85 -9.09
CA GLN A 73 9.46 5.16 -9.36
C GLN A 73 8.21 4.99 -10.22
N ALA A 74 7.11 4.61 -9.60
CA ALA A 74 5.83 4.38 -10.26
C ALA A 74 4.66 4.67 -9.32
N GLY A 75 3.52 5.02 -9.89
CA GLY A 75 2.25 5.02 -9.18
C GLY A 75 1.56 3.65 -9.27
N ILE A 76 0.42 3.55 -8.60
CA ILE A 76 -0.44 2.36 -8.67
C ILE A 76 -1.74 2.70 -9.39
N TRP A 77 -2.27 1.75 -10.17
CA TRP A 77 -3.54 1.87 -10.87
C TRP A 77 -4.18 0.49 -11.10
N GLN A 78 -5.37 0.47 -11.70
CA GLN A 78 -6.06 -0.78 -12.02
C GLN A 78 -5.39 -1.61 -13.15
N GLN A 79 -4.52 -1.00 -13.94
CA GLN A 79 -3.74 -1.64 -15.02
C GLN A 79 -2.46 -0.85 -15.27
N ASP A 80 -1.48 -1.49 -15.87
CA ASP A 80 -0.22 -0.86 -16.25
C ASP A 80 -0.42 0.21 -17.32
N GLY A 81 0.38 1.28 -17.24
CA GLY A 81 0.28 2.39 -18.17
C GLY A 81 1.09 3.61 -17.75
N THR A 82 0.65 4.78 -18.21
CA THR A 82 1.23 6.08 -17.85
C THR A 82 0.09 7.05 -17.53
N LEU A 83 0.17 7.72 -16.41
CA LEU A 83 -0.80 8.73 -15.98
C LEU A 83 -0.13 10.07 -15.69
N SER A 84 -0.92 11.14 -15.77
CA SER A 84 -0.48 12.46 -15.34
C SER A 84 -0.47 12.57 -13.83
N PHE A 85 0.58 13.17 -13.29
CA PHE A 85 0.82 13.31 -11.86
C PHE A 85 1.05 14.78 -11.50
N ASP A 86 0.41 15.28 -10.46
CA ASP A 86 0.66 16.61 -9.90
C ASP A 86 1.66 16.49 -8.73
N GLY A 87 2.93 16.63 -9.05
CA GLY A 87 4.04 16.57 -8.10
C GLY A 87 4.15 17.86 -7.27
N ARG A 88 3.17 18.15 -6.44
CA ARG A 88 3.30 19.18 -5.39
C ARG A 88 4.07 18.54 -4.24
N ALA A 89 5.40 18.61 -4.31
CA ALA A 89 6.31 18.04 -3.31
C ALA A 89 5.73 17.99 -1.88
N GLY A 90 5.41 16.80 -1.38
CA GLY A 90 4.84 16.57 -0.04
C GLY A 90 3.84 15.40 -0.04
N ARG A 91 3.20 15.18 1.10
CA ARG A 91 2.20 14.12 1.32
C ARG A 91 0.91 14.27 0.48
N ASN A 92 0.75 15.36 -0.28
CA ASN A 92 -0.44 15.64 -1.10
C ASN A 92 -0.17 15.47 -2.60
N SER A 93 0.79 14.66 -2.99
CA SER A 93 1.12 14.37 -4.39
C SER A 93 0.18 13.28 -4.91
N ALA A 94 -0.71 13.59 -5.86
CA ALA A 94 -1.72 12.66 -6.34
C ALA A 94 -1.72 12.54 -7.88
N LEU A 95 -2.20 11.42 -8.39
CA LEU A 95 -2.52 11.24 -9.80
C LEU A 95 -3.64 12.23 -10.19
N SER A 96 -3.40 13.04 -11.22
CA SER A 96 -4.32 14.10 -11.64
C SER A 96 -4.33 14.24 -13.16
N PRO A 97 -5.50 14.35 -13.82
CA PRO A 97 -5.58 14.60 -15.26
C PRO A 97 -4.90 15.90 -15.71
N SER A 98 -4.74 16.87 -14.79
CA SER A 98 -4.07 18.15 -15.03
C SER A 98 -2.60 18.15 -14.62
N GLY A 99 -2.05 17.03 -14.17
CA GLY A 99 -0.66 16.89 -13.75
C GLY A 99 0.31 17.14 -14.89
N ARG A 100 1.45 17.77 -14.59
CA ARG A 100 2.48 18.11 -15.58
C ARG A 100 3.52 17.00 -15.78
N LEU A 101 3.62 16.08 -14.85
CA LEU A 101 4.54 14.94 -14.90
C LEU A 101 3.81 13.71 -15.43
N GLN A 102 4.44 13.02 -16.36
CA GLN A 102 3.98 11.69 -16.78
C GLN A 102 4.70 10.65 -15.92
N VAL A 103 3.93 9.81 -15.24
CA VAL A 103 4.45 8.80 -14.31
C VAL A 103 3.98 7.43 -14.77
N PRO A 104 4.87 6.44 -14.85
CA PRO A 104 4.45 5.07 -15.07
C PRO A 104 3.57 4.60 -13.91
N VAL A 105 2.53 3.83 -14.23
CA VAL A 105 1.67 3.20 -13.23
C VAL A 105 1.63 1.70 -13.45
N ARG A 106 1.53 0.96 -12.37
CA ARG A 106 1.46 -0.50 -12.35
C ARG A 106 0.19 -0.97 -11.67
N SER A 107 -0.25 -2.17 -11.99
CA SER A 107 -1.27 -2.86 -11.21
C SER A 107 -0.61 -3.77 -10.17
N VAL A 108 -1.32 -4.10 -9.09
CA VAL A 108 -0.83 -5.03 -8.08
C VAL A 108 -0.58 -6.41 -8.70
N ASP A 109 -1.49 -6.86 -9.56
CA ASP A 109 -1.37 -8.17 -10.20
C ASP A 109 -0.17 -8.23 -11.17
N SER A 110 0.15 -7.13 -11.88
CA SER A 110 1.36 -7.07 -12.73
C SER A 110 2.66 -7.12 -11.89
N LEU A 111 2.65 -6.44 -10.74
CA LEU A 111 3.77 -6.51 -9.80
C LEU A 111 3.93 -7.92 -9.21
N ALA A 112 2.82 -8.58 -8.87
CA ALA A 112 2.85 -9.95 -8.39
C ALA A 112 3.34 -10.94 -9.46
N ALA A 113 3.01 -10.72 -10.72
CA ALA A 113 3.52 -11.52 -11.84
C ALA A 113 5.04 -11.35 -12.05
N GLU A 114 5.57 -10.14 -11.85
CA GLU A 114 7.00 -9.83 -12.04
C GLU A 114 7.86 -10.22 -10.84
N TYR A 115 7.39 -9.91 -9.62
CA TYR A 115 8.18 -10.08 -8.39
C TYR A 115 7.75 -11.29 -7.55
N GLY A 116 6.68 -12.00 -7.94
CA GLY A 116 6.08 -13.11 -7.19
C GLY A 116 4.97 -12.64 -6.23
N SER A 117 4.18 -13.59 -5.74
CA SER A 117 3.01 -13.30 -4.90
C SER A 117 3.39 -12.55 -3.63
N PHE A 118 2.60 -11.55 -3.28
CA PHE A 118 2.74 -10.80 -2.03
C PHE A 118 1.87 -11.42 -0.93
N THR A 119 2.37 -11.42 0.29
CA THR A 119 1.64 -11.90 1.49
C THR A 119 0.99 -10.77 2.26
N LEU A 120 1.57 -9.58 2.16
CA LEU A 120 1.10 -8.36 2.84
C LEU A 120 1.25 -7.15 1.92
N ILE A 121 0.19 -6.37 1.79
CA ILE A 121 0.16 -5.15 0.97
C ILE A 121 -0.33 -3.98 1.81
N LYS A 122 0.45 -2.90 1.85
CA LYS A 122 0.03 -1.60 2.38
C LYS A 122 -0.31 -0.69 1.21
N MET A 123 -1.42 0.03 1.31
CA MET A 123 -1.90 1.01 0.33
C MET A 123 -2.18 2.35 1.02
N ASP A 124 -1.34 3.34 0.74
CA ASP A 124 -1.51 4.72 1.17
C ASP A 124 -1.16 5.61 -0.04
N VAL A 125 -2.11 5.73 -0.96
CA VAL A 125 -1.87 6.17 -2.35
C VAL A 125 -2.67 7.42 -2.73
N GLU A 126 -2.97 8.24 -1.71
CA GLU A 126 -3.52 9.59 -1.87
C GLU A 126 -4.81 9.64 -2.71
N GLY A 127 -5.72 8.68 -2.45
CA GLY A 127 -7.06 8.65 -3.01
C GLY A 127 -7.24 7.81 -4.28
N VAL A 128 -6.29 6.94 -4.63
CA VAL A 128 -6.45 5.95 -5.72
C VAL A 128 -6.50 4.50 -5.20
N GLU A 129 -6.85 4.32 -3.93
CA GLU A 129 -6.99 3.03 -3.26
C GLU A 129 -8.00 2.14 -3.97
N ARG A 130 -9.09 2.74 -4.47
CA ARG A 130 -10.11 2.02 -5.26
C ARG A 130 -9.51 1.42 -6.53
N GLU A 131 -8.75 2.18 -7.27
CA GLU A 131 -8.08 1.76 -8.50
C GLU A 131 -7.01 0.71 -8.21
N ALA A 132 -6.26 0.84 -7.10
CA ALA A 132 -5.30 -0.15 -6.64
C ALA A 132 -5.96 -1.50 -6.33
N LEU A 133 -7.10 -1.49 -5.61
CA LEU A 133 -7.87 -2.70 -5.32
C LEU A 133 -8.42 -3.37 -6.60
N LEU A 134 -8.88 -2.58 -7.57
CA LEU A 134 -9.34 -3.11 -8.86
C LEU A 134 -8.22 -3.79 -9.67
N GLY A 135 -6.97 -3.36 -9.48
CA GLY A 135 -5.78 -3.95 -10.09
C GLY A 135 -5.13 -5.09 -9.26
N ALA A 136 -5.84 -5.60 -8.22
CA ALA A 136 -5.32 -6.60 -7.29
C ALA A 136 -6.15 -7.90 -7.26
N ARG A 137 -6.97 -8.16 -8.27
CA ARG A 137 -7.96 -9.27 -8.24
C ARG A 137 -7.35 -10.64 -8.03
N GLU A 138 -6.27 -10.95 -8.76
CA GLU A 138 -5.58 -12.23 -8.68
C GLU A 138 -4.83 -12.34 -7.34
N THR A 139 -4.19 -11.26 -6.92
CA THR A 139 -3.46 -11.17 -5.65
C THR A 139 -4.40 -11.31 -4.44
N LEU A 140 -5.60 -10.72 -4.50
CA LEU A 140 -6.64 -10.92 -3.49
C LEU A 140 -7.15 -12.37 -3.47
N ALA A 141 -7.39 -12.96 -4.64
CA ALA A 141 -7.78 -14.36 -4.74
C ALA A 141 -6.71 -15.31 -4.17
N ALA A 142 -5.44 -14.92 -4.21
CA ALA A 142 -4.32 -15.65 -3.60
C ALA A 142 -4.24 -15.47 -2.05
N GLY A 143 -5.02 -14.55 -1.46
CA GLY A 143 -5.14 -14.40 -0.01
C GLY A 143 -4.19 -13.37 0.62
N ALA A 144 -3.64 -12.43 -0.13
CA ALA A 144 -2.79 -11.36 0.39
C ALA A 144 -3.52 -10.52 1.46
N ARG A 145 -2.87 -10.29 2.61
CA ARG A 145 -3.40 -9.42 3.66
C ARG A 145 -3.22 -7.96 3.29
N LEU A 146 -4.16 -7.11 3.73
CA LEU A 146 -4.19 -5.71 3.34
C LEU A 146 -4.21 -4.75 4.53
N ALA A 147 -3.43 -3.66 4.40
CA ALA A 147 -3.59 -2.42 5.15
C ALA A 147 -3.86 -1.30 4.15
N VAL A 148 -5.05 -0.72 4.17
CA VAL A 148 -5.48 0.30 3.19
C VAL A 148 -5.90 1.57 3.91
N SER A 149 -5.32 2.71 3.55
CA SER A 149 -5.73 4.02 4.05
C SER A 149 -7.14 4.35 3.55
N ALA A 150 -8.06 4.65 4.47
CA ALA A 150 -9.47 4.90 4.17
C ALA A 150 -9.92 6.32 4.52
N TYR A 151 -9.00 7.29 4.49
CA TYR A 151 -9.25 8.66 4.94
C TYR A 151 -9.03 9.73 3.86
N HIS A 152 -8.56 9.35 2.66
CA HIS A 152 -8.26 10.32 1.61
C HIS A 152 -9.52 10.92 0.97
N ARG A 153 -10.59 10.15 0.85
CA ARG A 153 -11.89 10.61 0.34
C ARG A 153 -12.99 10.34 1.35
N THR A 154 -13.92 11.25 1.49
CA THR A 154 -15.04 11.13 2.46
C THR A 154 -15.85 9.83 2.30
N GLY A 155 -15.92 9.29 1.08
CA GLY A 155 -16.64 8.05 0.79
C GLY A 155 -15.88 6.77 1.12
N ASP A 156 -14.56 6.82 1.32
CA ASP A 156 -13.69 5.65 1.39
C ASP A 156 -14.03 4.72 2.55
N PHE A 157 -14.51 5.27 3.67
CA PHE A 157 -15.03 4.47 4.80
C PHE A 157 -16.10 3.46 4.43
N PHE A 158 -16.87 3.74 3.39
CA PHE A 158 -17.96 2.87 2.94
C PHE A 158 -17.62 2.19 1.62
N THR A 159 -17.05 2.92 0.68
CA THR A 159 -16.83 2.42 -0.69
C THR A 159 -15.71 1.40 -0.76
N LEU A 160 -14.62 1.56 -0.01
CA LEU A 160 -13.52 0.60 -0.03
C LEU A 160 -13.88 -0.75 0.62
N PRO A 161 -14.52 -0.81 1.82
CA PRO A 161 -14.97 -2.08 2.37
C PRO A 161 -15.98 -2.81 1.48
N LEU A 162 -16.93 -2.10 0.88
CA LEU A 162 -17.92 -2.70 -0.03
C LEU A 162 -17.25 -3.24 -1.29
N LEU A 163 -16.36 -2.45 -1.91
CA LEU A 163 -15.61 -2.91 -3.07
C LEU A 163 -14.76 -4.16 -2.74
N LEU A 164 -14.07 -4.16 -1.61
CA LEU A 164 -13.26 -5.31 -1.21
C LEU A 164 -14.13 -6.54 -0.95
N HIS A 165 -15.31 -6.38 -0.36
CA HIS A 165 -16.27 -7.48 -0.19
C HIS A 165 -16.73 -8.04 -1.54
N ASP A 166 -16.99 -7.17 -2.53
CA ASP A 166 -17.38 -7.61 -3.88
C ASP A 166 -16.24 -8.34 -4.61
N LEU A 167 -14.99 -7.90 -4.42
CA LEU A 167 -13.81 -8.49 -5.04
C LEU A 167 -13.37 -9.79 -4.37
N ALA A 168 -13.51 -9.87 -3.06
CA ALA A 168 -13.01 -10.96 -2.22
C ALA A 168 -13.97 -11.21 -1.02
N PRO A 169 -15.12 -11.90 -1.24
CA PRO A 169 -16.15 -12.07 -0.22
C PRO A 169 -15.70 -12.81 1.05
N ASP A 170 -14.64 -13.63 0.94
CA ASP A 170 -14.08 -14.41 2.04
C ASP A 170 -13.23 -13.58 3.01
N TYR A 171 -12.98 -12.31 2.69
CA TYR A 171 -12.13 -11.47 3.54
C TYR A 171 -12.86 -10.98 4.77
N GLN A 172 -12.18 -11.08 5.91
CA GLN A 172 -12.56 -10.40 7.14
C GLN A 172 -12.04 -8.96 7.11
N ILE A 173 -12.95 -8.00 7.07
CA ILE A 173 -12.62 -6.57 6.95
C ILE A 173 -12.81 -5.90 8.31
N ARG A 174 -11.81 -5.13 8.73
CA ARG A 174 -11.81 -4.36 9.99
C ARG A 174 -11.38 -2.92 9.71
N LEU A 175 -12.22 -1.95 10.08
CA LEU A 175 -11.82 -0.54 10.12
C LEU A 175 -11.27 -0.22 11.51
N ARG A 176 -10.10 0.45 11.56
CA ARG A 176 -9.45 0.88 12.79
C ARG A 176 -8.93 2.30 12.64
N HIS A 177 -9.11 3.07 13.70
CA HIS A 177 -8.50 4.38 13.85
C HIS A 177 -7.32 4.30 14.80
N HIS A 178 -6.19 4.85 14.39
CA HIS A 178 -4.98 4.97 15.20
C HIS A 178 -4.94 6.32 15.91
N PRO A 179 -4.17 6.46 17.03
CA PRO A 179 -4.10 7.69 17.80
C PRO A 179 -3.45 8.82 17.00
N TYR A 180 -4.21 9.49 16.16
CA TYR A 180 -3.79 10.66 15.40
C TYR A 180 -4.95 11.64 15.23
N ILE A 181 -4.71 12.94 15.49
CA ILE A 181 -5.72 13.98 15.36
C ILE A 181 -5.33 14.91 14.19
N PRO A 182 -6.24 15.21 13.27
CA PRO A 182 -7.63 14.76 13.09
C PRO A 182 -7.70 13.33 12.52
N ALA A 183 -8.82 12.82 12.10
CA ALA A 183 -9.11 11.43 11.73
C ALA A 183 -8.28 10.83 10.56
N TRP A 184 -7.12 11.38 10.22
CA TRP A 184 -6.10 10.75 9.37
C TRP A 184 -5.62 9.50 10.10
N GLU A 185 -5.14 8.49 9.47
CA GLU A 185 -4.79 7.21 10.11
C GLU A 185 -6.01 6.33 10.47
N THR A 186 -7.09 6.47 9.71
CA THR A 186 -8.16 5.46 9.74
C THR A 186 -7.93 4.50 8.58
N ASN A 187 -7.65 3.26 8.94
CA ASN A 187 -7.23 2.24 7.98
C ASN A 187 -8.21 1.06 7.96
N LEU A 188 -8.33 0.47 6.78
CA LEU A 188 -8.99 -0.80 6.55
C LEU A 188 -7.92 -1.90 6.60
N TYR A 189 -8.14 -2.88 7.47
CA TYR A 189 -7.33 -4.09 7.57
C TYR A 189 -8.14 -5.28 7.11
N ALA A 190 -7.57 -6.08 6.22
CA ALA A 190 -8.28 -7.21 5.67
C ALA A 190 -7.40 -8.46 5.58
N THR A 191 -7.99 -9.59 5.96
CA THR A 191 -7.36 -10.90 5.94
C THR A 191 -8.27 -11.90 5.28
N SER A 192 -7.72 -12.78 4.43
CA SER A 192 -8.49 -13.91 3.90
C SER A 192 -8.97 -14.81 5.05
N GLY A 193 -10.18 -15.31 4.94
CA GLY A 193 -10.75 -16.29 5.88
C GLY A 193 -10.26 -17.74 5.65
N ARG A 194 -9.31 -17.92 4.72
CA ARG A 194 -8.74 -19.24 4.36
C ARG A 194 -7.54 -19.58 5.21
#